data_b1a7fe3a342e88151a535b0bc86ead0d
#
_entry.id   b1a7fe3a342e88151a535b0bc86ead0d
#
_cell.length_a   1.000
_cell.length_b   1.000
_cell.length_c   1.000
_cell.angle_alpha   90.00
_cell.angle_beta   90.00
_cell.angle_gamma   90.00
#
_symmetry.space_group_name_H-M   'P 1'
#
loop_
_entity.id
_entity.type
_entity.pdbx_description
1 polymer ?
#
loop_
_entity_poly.entity_id
_entity_poly.type
_entity_poly.pdbx_seq_one_letter_code
_entity_poly.pdbx_strand_id
1 'polypeptide(L)'
;MILFGERYSSERLYFVSRVMTMMVIALVISIIGNLAMFPNPPRYRYIPVSNSGLVLPQVPLSQPNHDDQFVIDWTIDAVTRLHSFDFMNYRLQLQDAQKNLTATGWDSFQASMKESNNFAAILGNSFVLTAVPTGAGKIISTDVVKGNYTWTIQFPMLISYRSSAPENAQRKTEGRVISDALNMTVTVSRVGVFLNHTGLGIKAMVGKR
;
A
#
# COMPACT_ATOMS: atom_id res chain seq x y z
N MET A 1 -16.28 35.64 77.70
CA MET A 1 -16.63 36.06 76.34
C MET A 1 -15.64 35.57 75.31
N ILE A 2 -15.00 34.44 75.55
CA ILE A 2 -13.96 33.86 74.63
C ILE A 2 -14.39 32.59 73.92
N LEU A 3 -15.44 31.92 74.41
CA LEU A 3 -15.88 30.61 73.89
C LEU A 3 -16.67 30.64 72.54
N PHE A 4 -17.17 31.77 72.10
CA PHE A 4 -17.90 31.89 70.81
C PHE A 4 -16.99 32.05 69.60
N GLY A 5 -15.78 32.54 69.78
CA GLY A 5 -14.80 32.74 68.71
C GLY A 5 -14.18 31.44 68.21
N GLU A 6 -13.93 30.48 69.09
CA GLU A 6 -13.29 29.21 68.73
C GLU A 6 -14.24 28.27 67.97
N ARG A 7 -15.54 28.21 68.32
CA ARG A 7 -16.51 27.42 67.57
C ARG A 7 -16.73 27.94 66.16
N TYR A 8 -16.75 29.23 65.96
CA TYR A 8 -16.93 29.86 64.66
C TYR A 8 -15.70 29.69 63.73
N SER A 9 -14.51 29.68 64.31
CA SER A 9 -13.28 29.39 63.59
C SER A 9 -13.14 27.93 63.19
N SER A 10 -13.56 26.99 64.06
CA SER A 10 -13.52 25.56 63.77
C SER A 10 -14.53 25.16 62.69
N GLU A 11 -15.75 25.70 62.66
CA GLU A 11 -16.70 25.45 61.62
C GLU A 11 -16.23 25.92 60.23
N ARG A 12 -15.60 27.07 60.14
CA ARG A 12 -15.00 27.57 58.93
C ARG A 12 -13.84 26.67 58.42
N LEU A 13 -13.00 26.22 59.36
CA LEU A 13 -11.93 25.29 59.05
C LEU A 13 -12.45 23.95 58.51
N TYR A 14 -13.51 23.41 59.11
CA TYR A 14 -14.16 22.19 58.60
C TYR A 14 -14.80 22.41 57.24
N PHE A 15 -15.41 23.56 56.97
CA PHE A 15 -15.97 23.87 55.66
C PHE A 15 -14.89 23.99 54.61
N VAL A 16 -13.83 24.74 54.88
CA VAL A 16 -12.69 24.87 53.95
C VAL A 16 -12.02 23.51 53.67
N SER A 17 -11.82 22.71 54.72
CA SER A 17 -11.27 21.35 54.58
C SER A 17 -12.12 20.47 53.69
N ARG A 18 -13.49 20.48 53.85
CA ARG A 18 -14.38 19.74 52.96
C ARG A 18 -14.32 20.17 51.51
N VAL A 19 -14.30 21.48 51.27
CA VAL A 19 -14.20 22.05 49.93
C VAL A 19 -12.86 21.64 49.28
N MET A 20 -11.76 21.72 50.05
CA MET A 20 -10.44 21.31 49.57
C MET A 20 -10.40 19.80 49.22
N THR A 21 -11.01 18.95 50.06
CA THR A 21 -11.08 17.53 49.83
C THR A 21 -11.91 17.20 48.56
N MET A 22 -13.04 17.89 48.35
CA MET A 22 -13.85 17.73 47.12
C MET A 22 -13.07 18.17 45.86
N MET A 23 -12.30 19.28 45.94
CA MET A 23 -11.45 19.72 44.85
C MET A 23 -10.37 18.68 44.47
N VAL A 24 -9.72 18.09 45.48
CA VAL A 24 -8.71 17.05 45.28
C VAL A 24 -9.33 15.81 44.64
N ILE A 25 -10.49 15.38 45.09
CA ILE A 25 -11.23 14.25 44.49
C ILE A 25 -11.59 14.54 43.05
N ALA A 26 -12.10 15.73 42.75
CA ALA A 26 -12.45 16.12 41.37
C ALA A 26 -11.21 16.14 40.46
N LEU A 27 -10.07 16.63 40.97
CA LEU A 27 -8.78 16.65 40.25
C LEU A 27 -8.31 15.23 39.95
N VAL A 28 -8.38 14.32 40.91
CA VAL A 28 -8.00 12.91 40.74
C VAL A 28 -8.89 12.24 39.69
N ILE A 29 -10.21 12.44 39.73
CA ILE A 29 -11.16 11.91 38.73
C ILE A 29 -10.82 12.47 37.33
N SER A 30 -10.51 13.76 37.22
CA SER A 30 -10.12 14.38 35.97
C SER A 30 -8.84 13.79 35.40
N ILE A 31 -7.83 13.56 36.24
CA ILE A 31 -6.57 12.92 35.83
C ILE A 31 -6.81 11.48 35.33
N ILE A 32 -7.60 10.69 36.08
CA ILE A 32 -7.93 9.32 35.71
C ILE A 32 -8.69 9.31 34.38
N GLY A 33 -9.65 10.22 34.18
CA GLY A 33 -10.38 10.37 32.91
C GLY A 33 -9.47 10.68 31.72
N ASN A 34 -8.50 11.58 31.90
CA ASN A 34 -7.53 11.90 30.86
C ASN A 34 -6.59 10.72 30.55
N LEU A 35 -6.10 10.02 31.57
CA LEU A 35 -5.27 8.83 31.39
C LEU A 35 -6.03 7.70 30.69
N ALA A 36 -7.31 7.51 30.97
CA ALA A 36 -8.13 6.50 30.31
C ALA A 36 -8.39 6.80 28.82
N MET A 37 -8.38 8.08 28.42
CA MET A 37 -8.51 8.49 27.02
C MET A 37 -7.21 8.35 26.21
N PHE A 38 -6.06 8.36 26.87
CA PHE A 38 -4.75 8.32 26.20
C PHE A 38 -4.53 7.06 25.34
N PRO A 39 -4.87 5.81 25.76
CA PRO A 39 -4.71 4.62 24.95
C PRO A 39 -5.75 4.47 23.82
N ASN A 40 -6.80 5.29 23.81
CA ASN A 40 -7.88 5.27 22.83
C ASN A 40 -8.02 6.64 22.13
N PRO A 41 -7.04 7.04 21.28
CA PRO A 41 -7.17 8.29 20.55
C PRO A 41 -8.40 8.24 19.63
N PRO A 42 -9.11 9.36 19.45
CA PRO A 42 -10.27 9.43 18.57
C PRO A 42 -9.85 9.02 17.16
N ARG A 43 -10.52 8.01 16.60
CA ARG A 43 -10.28 7.58 15.22
C ARG A 43 -10.94 8.56 14.29
N TYR A 44 -10.15 9.42 13.68
CA TYR A 44 -10.65 10.31 12.63
C TYR A 44 -11.05 9.46 11.41
N ARG A 45 -12.32 9.56 11.00
CA ARG A 45 -12.79 9.00 9.73
C ARG A 45 -12.77 10.12 8.71
N TYR A 46 -11.89 10.01 7.74
CA TYR A 46 -11.94 10.89 6.58
C TYR A 46 -13.09 10.45 5.67
N ILE A 47 -14.04 11.34 5.45
CA ILE A 47 -15.14 11.12 4.52
C ILE A 47 -14.75 11.86 3.25
N PRO A 48 -14.46 11.16 2.14
CA PRO A 48 -14.18 11.83 0.89
C PRO A 48 -15.44 12.53 0.40
N VAL A 49 -15.30 13.80 0.11
CA VAL A 49 -16.34 14.63 -0.53
C VAL A 49 -15.89 14.98 -1.94
N SER A 50 -16.83 14.97 -2.88
CA SER A 50 -16.57 15.46 -4.23
C SER A 50 -16.34 16.97 -4.21
N ASN A 51 -15.82 17.54 -5.30
CA ASN A 51 -15.68 18.99 -5.45
C ASN A 51 -17.02 19.75 -5.34
N SER A 52 -18.14 19.05 -5.49
CA SER A 52 -19.50 19.58 -5.29
C SER A 52 -20.02 19.44 -3.85
N GLY A 53 -19.20 18.98 -2.90
CA GLY A 53 -19.58 18.78 -1.50
C GLY A 53 -20.44 17.55 -1.22
N LEU A 54 -20.69 16.69 -2.22
CA LEU A 54 -21.42 15.45 -2.03
C LEU A 54 -20.53 14.39 -1.36
N VAL A 55 -21.06 13.73 -0.34
CA VAL A 55 -20.40 12.60 0.31
C VAL A 55 -20.38 11.43 -0.66
N LEU A 56 -19.18 10.97 -1.05
CA LEU A 56 -19.04 9.81 -1.90
C LEU A 56 -19.25 8.54 -1.06
N PRO A 57 -20.10 7.59 -1.50
CA PRO A 57 -20.28 6.33 -0.80
C PRO A 57 -18.94 5.58 -0.77
N GLN A 58 -18.45 5.29 0.41
CA GLN A 58 -17.24 4.48 0.57
C GLN A 58 -17.60 3.00 0.47
N VAL A 59 -17.13 2.36 -0.58
CA VAL A 59 -17.18 0.89 -0.68
C VAL A 59 -16.13 0.33 0.29
N PRO A 60 -16.52 -0.54 1.25
CA PRO A 60 -15.57 -1.18 2.15
C PRO A 60 -14.45 -1.90 1.39
N LEU A 61 -13.24 -1.95 1.98
CA LEU A 61 -12.11 -2.64 1.34
C LEU A 61 -12.35 -4.15 1.15
N SER A 62 -13.30 -4.72 1.87
CA SER A 62 -13.74 -6.13 1.75
C SER A 62 -14.69 -6.40 0.58
N GLN A 63 -15.06 -5.37 -0.17
CA GLN A 63 -15.94 -5.49 -1.34
C GLN A 63 -15.22 -5.00 -2.60
N PRO A 64 -15.53 -5.53 -3.80
CA PRO A 64 -14.96 -5.03 -5.05
C PRO A 64 -15.45 -3.60 -5.31
N ASN A 65 -14.59 -2.75 -5.87
CA ASN A 65 -14.90 -1.36 -6.24
C ASN A 65 -14.90 -1.13 -7.75
N HIS A 66 -14.46 -2.11 -8.50
CA HIS A 66 -14.40 -2.11 -9.96
C HIS A 66 -14.96 -3.39 -10.51
N ASP A 67 -15.35 -3.33 -11.76
CA ASP A 67 -15.71 -4.50 -12.55
C ASP A 67 -14.50 -5.42 -12.78
N ASP A 68 -14.75 -6.72 -12.89
CA ASP A 68 -13.72 -7.74 -13.05
C ASP A 68 -12.85 -7.50 -14.31
N GLN A 69 -13.48 -7.06 -15.42
CA GLN A 69 -12.74 -6.76 -16.65
C GLN A 69 -11.78 -5.59 -16.44
N PHE A 70 -12.21 -4.53 -15.77
CA PHE A 70 -11.35 -3.41 -15.43
C PHE A 70 -10.13 -3.85 -14.61
N VAL A 71 -10.33 -4.73 -13.62
CA VAL A 71 -9.24 -5.23 -12.77
C VAL A 71 -8.26 -6.07 -13.59
N ILE A 72 -8.74 -6.88 -14.52
CA ILE A 72 -7.91 -7.67 -15.44
C ILE A 72 -7.05 -6.73 -16.29
N ASP A 73 -7.67 -5.78 -16.98
CA ASP A 73 -6.98 -4.87 -17.91
C ASP A 73 -5.96 -4.00 -17.18
N TRP A 74 -6.34 -3.45 -16.03
CA TRP A 74 -5.44 -2.69 -15.16
C TRP A 74 -4.23 -3.53 -14.70
N THR A 75 -4.46 -4.80 -14.35
CA THR A 75 -3.40 -5.71 -13.90
C THR A 75 -2.41 -6.00 -15.02
N ILE A 76 -2.92 -6.29 -16.21
CA ILE A 76 -2.10 -6.56 -17.41
C ILE A 76 -1.24 -5.33 -17.73
N ASP A 77 -1.83 -4.12 -17.74
CA ASP A 77 -1.10 -2.87 -18.00
C ASP A 77 -0.01 -2.61 -16.93
N ALA A 78 -0.36 -2.75 -15.66
CA ALA A 78 0.57 -2.53 -14.56
C ALA A 78 1.76 -3.50 -14.59
N VAL A 79 1.52 -4.79 -14.85
CA VAL A 79 2.58 -5.81 -14.96
C VAL A 79 3.41 -5.61 -16.22
N THR A 80 2.80 -5.23 -17.32
CA THR A 80 3.49 -4.91 -18.58
C THR A 80 4.47 -3.76 -18.39
N ARG A 81 4.04 -2.68 -17.76
CA ARG A 81 4.91 -1.53 -17.42
C ARG A 81 6.05 -1.92 -16.49
N LEU A 82 5.78 -2.75 -15.49
CA LEU A 82 6.80 -3.21 -14.55
C LEU A 82 7.90 -4.05 -15.21
N HIS A 83 7.57 -4.79 -16.27
CA HIS A 83 8.51 -5.63 -17.01
C HIS A 83 8.98 -5.01 -18.33
N SER A 84 8.64 -3.75 -18.59
CA SER A 84 9.08 -2.99 -19.78
C SER A 84 9.90 -1.81 -19.35
N PHE A 85 11.22 -1.94 -19.38
CA PHE A 85 12.16 -0.87 -19.04
C PHE A 85 13.48 -1.02 -19.78
N ASP A 86 14.20 0.08 -19.91
CA ASP A 86 15.52 0.14 -20.54
C ASP A 86 16.63 0.39 -19.50
N PHE A 87 17.84 -0.01 -19.84
CA PHE A 87 19.00 0.11 -18.96
C PHE A 87 19.40 1.56 -18.64
N MET A 88 18.97 2.55 -19.44
CA MET A 88 19.28 3.98 -19.20
C MET A 88 18.29 4.63 -18.23
N ASN A 89 16.97 4.35 -18.40
CA ASN A 89 15.89 5.02 -17.68
C ASN A 89 15.22 4.13 -16.63
N TYR A 90 15.76 2.93 -16.37
CA TYR A 90 15.12 1.93 -15.51
C TYR A 90 14.70 2.49 -14.14
N ARG A 91 15.46 3.42 -13.56
CA ARG A 91 15.14 3.98 -12.25
C ARG A 91 13.82 4.73 -12.27
N LEU A 92 13.64 5.59 -13.28
CA LEU A 92 12.41 6.37 -13.42
C LEU A 92 11.23 5.47 -13.78
N GLN A 93 11.43 4.54 -14.72
CA GLN A 93 10.40 3.60 -15.19
C GLN A 93 9.95 2.66 -14.07
N LEU A 94 10.86 2.11 -13.27
CA LEU A 94 10.53 1.27 -12.11
C LEU A 94 9.89 2.09 -10.97
N GLN A 95 10.32 3.32 -10.74
CA GLN A 95 9.69 4.22 -9.77
C GLN A 95 8.24 4.54 -10.14
N ASP A 96 7.95 4.70 -11.42
CA ASP A 96 6.58 4.92 -11.88
C ASP A 96 5.73 3.65 -11.76
N ALA A 97 6.27 2.50 -12.17
CA ALA A 97 5.62 1.21 -12.04
C ALA A 97 5.35 0.81 -10.58
N GLN A 98 6.23 1.20 -9.65
CA GLN A 98 6.09 0.97 -8.21
C GLN A 98 4.78 1.50 -7.64
N LYS A 99 4.22 2.58 -8.21
CA LYS A 99 2.95 3.17 -7.76
C LYS A 99 1.77 2.20 -7.84
N ASN A 100 1.87 1.18 -8.68
CA ASN A 100 0.86 0.14 -8.85
C ASN A 100 1.05 -1.06 -7.93
N LEU A 101 2.12 -1.08 -7.12
CA LEU A 101 2.43 -2.17 -6.20
C LEU A 101 2.12 -1.76 -4.75
N THR A 102 1.76 -2.73 -3.94
CA THR A 102 1.79 -2.56 -2.48
C THR A 102 3.24 -2.61 -1.99
N ALA A 103 3.51 -2.16 -0.75
CA ALA A 103 4.86 -2.26 -0.17
C ALA A 103 5.39 -3.71 -0.21
N THR A 104 4.56 -4.68 0.19
CA THR A 104 4.93 -6.11 0.11
C THR A 104 5.15 -6.61 -1.31
N GLY A 105 4.36 -6.12 -2.27
CA GLY A 105 4.54 -6.44 -3.69
C GLY A 105 5.85 -5.92 -4.25
N TRP A 106 6.21 -4.70 -3.88
CA TRP A 106 7.47 -4.10 -4.26
C TRP A 106 8.68 -4.81 -3.67
N ASP A 107 8.66 -5.12 -2.37
CA ASP A 107 9.72 -5.84 -1.69
C ASP A 107 9.94 -7.23 -2.30
N SER A 108 8.84 -7.95 -2.59
CA SER A 108 8.90 -9.26 -3.26
C SER A 108 9.46 -9.17 -4.67
N PHE A 109 9.09 -8.15 -5.44
CA PHE A 109 9.62 -7.92 -6.78
C PHE A 109 11.13 -7.64 -6.74
N GLN A 110 11.58 -6.75 -5.85
CA GLN A 110 12.99 -6.45 -5.69
C GLN A 110 13.80 -7.68 -5.26
N ALA A 111 13.29 -8.48 -4.32
CA ALA A 111 13.93 -9.72 -3.89
C ALA A 111 14.09 -10.69 -5.06
N SER A 112 13.04 -10.92 -5.84
CA SER A 112 13.06 -11.79 -7.01
C SER A 112 14.06 -11.33 -8.08
N MET A 113 14.11 -10.02 -8.35
CA MET A 113 15.06 -9.43 -9.31
C MET A 113 16.50 -9.59 -8.85
N LYS A 114 16.75 -9.49 -7.55
CA LYS A 114 18.08 -9.67 -6.95
C LYS A 114 18.53 -11.14 -6.95
N GLU A 115 17.64 -12.05 -6.55
CA GLU A 115 17.94 -13.49 -6.51
C GLU A 115 18.20 -14.08 -7.89
N SER A 116 17.44 -13.65 -8.91
CA SER A 116 17.59 -14.12 -10.28
C SER A 116 18.83 -13.58 -10.99
N ASN A 117 19.59 -12.65 -10.40
CA ASN A 117 20.70 -11.93 -11.05
C ASN A 117 20.30 -11.23 -12.37
N ASN A 118 19.01 -11.24 -12.71
CA ASN A 118 18.52 -10.67 -13.97
C ASN A 118 18.81 -9.19 -14.06
N PHE A 119 18.72 -8.47 -12.94
CA PHE A 119 18.94 -7.03 -12.93
C PHE A 119 20.40 -6.66 -13.28
N ALA A 120 21.37 -7.38 -12.72
CA ALA A 120 22.78 -7.19 -13.03
C ALA A 120 23.08 -7.54 -14.50
N ALA A 121 22.45 -8.59 -15.04
CA ALA A 121 22.60 -8.98 -16.44
C ALA A 121 21.99 -7.95 -17.39
N ILE A 122 20.82 -7.36 -17.04
CA ILE A 122 20.16 -6.32 -17.84
C ILE A 122 21.05 -5.09 -17.94
N LEU A 123 21.58 -4.61 -16.81
CA LEU A 123 22.43 -3.42 -16.77
C LEU A 123 23.80 -3.68 -17.45
N GLY A 124 24.42 -4.83 -17.15
CA GLY A 124 25.75 -5.18 -17.68
C GLY A 124 25.79 -5.42 -19.17
N ASN A 125 24.68 -5.84 -19.79
CA ASN A 125 24.59 -6.10 -21.23
C ASN A 125 23.77 -5.04 -21.99
N SER A 126 23.41 -3.93 -21.35
CA SER A 126 22.62 -2.85 -21.94
C SER A 126 21.32 -3.35 -22.61
N PHE A 127 20.58 -4.22 -21.92
CA PHE A 127 19.33 -4.75 -22.43
C PHE A 127 18.16 -3.77 -22.29
N VAL A 128 17.31 -3.77 -23.31
CA VAL A 128 15.96 -3.23 -23.28
C VAL A 128 14.99 -4.39 -23.09
N LEU A 129 14.19 -4.30 -22.05
CA LEU A 129 13.12 -5.26 -21.78
C LEU A 129 11.83 -4.75 -22.37
N THR A 130 11.10 -5.65 -23.02
CA THR A 130 9.75 -5.40 -23.52
C THR A 130 8.87 -6.56 -23.13
N ALA A 131 7.81 -6.29 -22.39
CA ALA A 131 6.81 -7.27 -22.03
C ALA A 131 5.54 -7.05 -22.87
N VAL A 132 4.98 -8.13 -23.39
CA VAL A 132 3.77 -8.09 -24.21
C VAL A 132 2.83 -9.20 -23.75
N PRO A 133 1.58 -8.88 -23.37
CA PRO A 133 0.58 -9.91 -23.11
C PRO A 133 0.26 -10.65 -24.41
N THR A 134 0.26 -11.98 -24.37
CA THR A 134 0.02 -12.83 -25.56
C THR A 134 -1.38 -13.45 -25.57
N GLY A 135 -2.17 -13.19 -24.54
CA GLY A 135 -3.54 -13.66 -24.46
C GLY A 135 -4.35 -12.93 -23.38
N ALA A 136 -5.64 -13.24 -23.33
CA ALA A 136 -6.56 -12.65 -22.36
C ALA A 136 -6.25 -13.07 -20.93
N GLY A 137 -6.46 -12.15 -19.99
CA GLY A 137 -6.38 -12.44 -18.56
C GLY A 137 -7.63 -13.15 -18.06
N LYS A 138 -7.46 -13.96 -17.02
CA LYS A 138 -8.53 -14.69 -16.36
C LYS A 138 -8.39 -14.58 -14.85
N ILE A 139 -9.49 -14.29 -14.16
CA ILE A 139 -9.57 -14.39 -12.70
C ILE A 139 -9.64 -15.87 -12.32
N ILE A 140 -8.71 -16.32 -11.51
CA ILE A 140 -8.64 -17.72 -11.02
C ILE A 140 -9.40 -17.84 -9.70
N SER A 141 -9.25 -16.87 -8.81
CA SER A 141 -9.93 -16.84 -7.51
C SER A 141 -10.10 -15.42 -7.01
N THR A 142 -11.07 -15.25 -6.15
CA THR A 142 -11.30 -14.03 -5.38
C THR A 142 -11.47 -14.39 -3.92
N ASP A 143 -10.81 -13.63 -3.03
CA ASP A 143 -10.82 -13.86 -1.59
C ASP A 143 -10.79 -12.55 -0.80
N VAL A 144 -11.16 -12.61 0.49
CA VAL A 144 -10.98 -11.49 1.41
C VAL A 144 -9.83 -11.80 2.37
N VAL A 145 -8.66 -11.23 2.11
CA VAL A 145 -7.45 -11.46 2.89
C VAL A 145 -7.18 -10.27 3.81
N LYS A 146 -7.20 -10.50 5.12
CA LYS A 146 -7.00 -9.45 6.15
C LYS A 146 -7.95 -8.25 5.99
N GLY A 147 -9.21 -8.52 5.60
CA GLY A 147 -10.23 -7.49 5.41
C GLY A 147 -10.18 -6.76 4.07
N ASN A 148 -9.27 -7.11 3.17
CA ASN A 148 -9.15 -6.53 1.84
C ASN A 148 -9.57 -7.54 0.77
N TYR A 149 -10.44 -7.13 -0.13
CA TYR A 149 -10.83 -7.94 -1.29
C TYR A 149 -9.61 -8.12 -2.21
N THR A 150 -9.40 -9.35 -2.66
CA THR A 150 -8.19 -9.75 -3.39
C THR A 150 -8.58 -10.61 -4.58
N TRP A 151 -8.04 -10.32 -5.75
CA TRP A 151 -8.18 -11.12 -6.97
C TRP A 151 -6.87 -11.83 -7.29
N THR A 152 -6.95 -13.06 -7.75
CA THR A 152 -5.83 -13.77 -8.37
C THR A 152 -6.09 -13.87 -9.85
N ILE A 153 -5.25 -13.24 -10.67
CA ILE A 153 -5.40 -13.12 -12.12
C ILE A 153 -4.26 -13.85 -12.80
N GLN A 154 -4.58 -14.59 -13.84
CA GLN A 154 -3.59 -15.31 -14.65
C GLN A 154 -3.69 -14.89 -16.10
N PHE A 155 -2.55 -14.65 -16.75
CA PHE A 155 -2.45 -14.33 -18.16
C PHE A 155 -1.08 -14.70 -18.74
N PRO A 156 -1.00 -15.09 -20.01
CA PRO A 156 0.26 -15.35 -20.69
C PRO A 156 0.94 -14.04 -21.12
N MET A 157 2.27 -13.99 -20.95
CA MET A 157 3.10 -12.85 -21.30
C MET A 157 4.39 -13.29 -21.96
N LEU A 158 4.85 -12.57 -22.97
CA LEU A 158 6.15 -12.71 -23.58
C LEU A 158 7.06 -11.57 -23.11
N ILE A 159 8.19 -11.91 -22.51
CA ILE A 159 9.23 -10.95 -22.13
C ILE A 159 10.39 -11.10 -23.10
N SER A 160 10.74 -10.03 -23.80
CA SER A 160 11.83 -10.00 -24.76
C SER A 160 12.97 -9.11 -24.25
N TYR A 161 14.18 -9.60 -24.35
CA TYR A 161 15.41 -8.92 -24.00
C TYR A 161 16.17 -8.60 -25.30
N ARG A 162 16.36 -7.33 -25.61
CA ARG A 162 17.11 -6.87 -26.77
C ARG A 162 18.37 -6.13 -26.31
N SER A 163 19.54 -6.55 -26.77
CA SER A 163 20.79 -5.81 -26.52
C SER A 163 20.82 -4.52 -27.36
N SER A 164 21.18 -3.41 -26.71
CA SER A 164 21.43 -2.11 -27.33
C SER A 164 22.94 -1.80 -27.48
N ALA A 165 23.80 -2.80 -27.25
CA ALA A 165 25.23 -2.61 -27.40
C ALA A 165 25.59 -2.30 -28.88
N PRO A 166 26.50 -1.30 -29.13
CA PRO A 166 26.90 -0.98 -30.49
C PRO A 166 27.67 -2.15 -31.16
N GLU A 167 27.53 -2.30 -32.45
CA GLU A 167 28.02 -3.40 -33.30
C GLU A 167 29.55 -3.67 -33.21
N ASN A 168 30.34 -2.76 -32.65
CA ASN A 168 31.79 -2.85 -32.53
C ASN A 168 32.29 -3.48 -31.22
N ALA A 169 31.38 -3.85 -30.29
CA ALA A 169 31.78 -4.54 -29.07
C ALA A 169 32.06 -6.01 -29.40
N GLN A 170 33.29 -6.46 -29.19
CA GLN A 170 33.79 -7.84 -29.45
C GLN A 170 33.03 -8.96 -28.75
N ARG A 171 31.78 -8.74 -28.34
CA ARG A 171 30.88 -9.74 -27.76
C ARG A 171 29.81 -10.11 -28.79
N LYS A 172 29.80 -11.37 -29.15
CA LYS A 172 28.90 -12.09 -30.07
C LYS A 172 27.39 -12.07 -29.68
N THR A 173 26.93 -11.00 -29.03
CA THR A 173 25.56 -10.89 -28.46
C THR A 173 24.72 -9.85 -29.22
N GLU A 174 25.23 -9.36 -30.32
CA GLU A 174 24.56 -8.36 -31.17
C GLU A 174 23.25 -8.86 -31.73
N GLY A 175 22.20 -8.06 -31.58
CA GLY A 175 20.91 -8.34 -32.19
C GLY A 175 20.17 -9.56 -31.63
N ARG A 176 20.73 -10.25 -30.62
CA ARG A 176 20.10 -11.42 -30.04
C ARG A 176 18.89 -11.00 -29.20
N VAL A 177 17.72 -11.25 -29.73
CA VAL A 177 16.48 -11.18 -28.97
C VAL A 177 16.32 -12.51 -28.25
N ILE A 178 16.33 -12.46 -26.92
CA ILE A 178 15.98 -13.60 -26.06
C ILE A 178 14.56 -13.36 -25.62
N SER A 179 13.68 -14.31 -25.85
CA SER A 179 12.28 -14.18 -25.44
C SER A 179 11.89 -15.35 -24.54
N ASP A 180 11.27 -15.02 -23.42
CA ASP A 180 10.71 -15.97 -22.46
C ASP A 180 9.19 -15.84 -22.45
N ALA A 181 8.49 -16.93 -22.79
CA ALA A 181 7.05 -17.02 -22.62
C ALA A 181 6.73 -17.48 -21.19
N LEU A 182 6.00 -16.67 -20.46
CA LEU A 182 5.65 -16.91 -19.06
C LEU A 182 4.13 -16.86 -18.88
N ASN A 183 3.65 -17.71 -18.00
CA ASN A 183 2.28 -17.62 -17.51
C ASN A 183 2.32 -16.87 -16.16
N MET A 184 1.89 -15.61 -16.20
CA MET A 184 1.91 -14.73 -15.02
C MET A 184 0.70 -14.97 -14.15
N THR A 185 0.95 -15.24 -12.86
CA THR A 185 -0.09 -15.27 -11.82
C THR A 185 0.12 -14.08 -10.89
N VAL A 186 -0.85 -13.18 -10.85
CA VAL A 186 -0.77 -11.91 -10.15
C VAL A 186 -1.87 -11.82 -9.11
N THR A 187 -1.49 -11.49 -7.88
CA THR A 187 -2.42 -11.22 -6.78
C THR A 187 -2.58 -9.73 -6.62
N VAL A 188 -3.78 -9.23 -6.90
CA VAL A 188 -4.17 -7.83 -6.75
C VAL A 188 -5.06 -7.69 -5.52
N SER A 189 -4.82 -6.70 -4.70
CA SER A 189 -5.61 -6.43 -3.50
C SER A 189 -6.18 -5.02 -3.54
N ARG A 190 -7.36 -4.86 -2.97
CA ARG A 190 -7.90 -3.53 -2.68
C ARG A 190 -7.00 -2.79 -1.71
N VAL A 191 -6.70 -1.54 -2.02
CA VAL A 191 -5.95 -0.62 -1.18
C VAL A 191 -6.74 0.68 -0.99
N GLY A 192 -6.39 1.46 0.01
CA GLY A 192 -7.00 2.78 0.18
C GLY A 192 -6.66 3.70 -1.00
N VAL A 193 -7.61 4.53 -1.42
CA VAL A 193 -7.44 5.50 -2.51
C VAL A 193 -6.31 6.50 -2.27
N PHE A 194 -5.87 6.68 -1.02
CA PHE A 194 -4.71 7.50 -0.66
C PHE A 194 -3.37 6.86 -1.06
N LEU A 195 -3.34 5.53 -1.19
CA LEU A 195 -2.14 4.80 -1.61
C LEU A 195 -2.07 4.66 -3.13
N ASN A 196 -3.21 4.43 -3.75
CA ASN A 196 -3.36 4.38 -5.20
C ASN A 196 -4.75 4.91 -5.57
N HIS A 197 -4.81 5.86 -6.50
CA HIS A 197 -6.06 6.52 -6.94
C HIS A 197 -7.10 5.54 -7.52
N THR A 198 -6.65 4.41 -8.09
CA THR A 198 -7.54 3.34 -8.56
C THR A 198 -8.08 2.46 -7.42
N GLY A 199 -7.49 2.56 -6.22
CA GLY A 199 -7.83 1.69 -5.09
C GLY A 199 -7.39 0.25 -5.25
N LEU A 200 -6.47 -0.04 -6.19
CA LEU A 200 -5.90 -1.35 -6.47
C LEU A 200 -4.38 -1.36 -6.23
N GLY A 201 -3.84 -2.50 -5.83
CA GLY A 201 -2.40 -2.66 -5.66
C GLY A 201 -1.96 -4.11 -5.84
N ILE A 202 -0.90 -4.33 -6.61
CA ILE A 202 -0.31 -5.65 -6.81
C ILE A 202 0.42 -6.06 -5.53
N LYS A 203 0.03 -7.19 -4.95
CA LYS A 203 0.58 -7.73 -3.71
C LYS A 203 1.65 -8.78 -3.93
N ALA A 204 1.48 -9.59 -4.98
CA ALA A 204 2.43 -10.64 -5.36
C ALA A 204 2.30 -10.94 -6.83
N MET A 205 3.36 -11.41 -7.46
CA MET A 205 3.36 -11.91 -8.82
C MET A 205 4.35 -13.06 -8.96
N VAL A 206 3.99 -14.04 -9.77
CA VAL A 206 4.83 -15.21 -10.06
C VAL A 206 4.68 -15.53 -11.55
N GLY A 207 5.81 -15.57 -12.26
CA GLY A 207 5.90 -16.06 -13.63
C GLY A 207 6.34 -17.53 -13.63
N LYS A 208 5.58 -18.39 -14.33
CA LYS A 208 5.95 -19.79 -14.59
C LYS A 208 6.12 -20.00 -16.09
N ARG A 209 7.15 -20.74 -16.48
CA ARG A 209 7.34 -21.23 -17.86
C ARG A 209 6.40 -22.36 -18.18
#